data_3630e3390694837dc63f382dd2a10eb2
#
_entry.id   3630e3390694837dc63f382dd2a10eb2
#
_cell.length_a   1.000
_cell.length_b   1.000
_cell.length_c   1.000
_cell.angle_alpha   90.00
_cell.angle_beta   90.00
_cell.angle_gamma   90.00
#
_symmetry.space_group_name_H-M   'P 1'
#
loop_
_entity.id
_entity.type
_entity.pdbx_description
1 polymer ?
#
loop_
_entity_poly.entity_id
_entity_poly.type
_entity_poly.pdbx_seq_one_letter_code
_entity_poly.pdbx_strand_id
1 'polypeptide(L)'
;MRAFLLGLVVAGLSFWWWQRAEEQSDLPELGAAVAASAPRQAATPSEAAAQIAGAQPSRSEPPPAKPTVAEPDPAVAALLAKLPQREPATVQAAWSAIATSAGSDAAALSAALQPAGDDVGAMIAALGPDNAALHSAEGRALVAKVATAVFALPDPQATAAGTQLLGLLVKGRIRKEDGAQRAVVDEVYKQHRVRVERWLFDPSNVAGCRSHSIARGETLDGVAKRYRKEGMAIEAGMLAIVNRIRNPGALAIGQKVKIPAQPVVAVLEKRSFALCVYLGDQLMRMYWVGHGENDHTPVTEFTVGVKQARPDWTSPDGQVYSYGHPKNILGEYFIKFLHETYAGFGAHGTPLPDTICTMSSMGCIRMYAPDIEELYKLLPSGSKVVVRATESVR
;
A
#
# COMPACT_ATOMS: atom_id res chain seq x y z
N MET A 1 -20.66 39.72 -0.27
CA MET A 1 -21.68 38.76 0.26
C MET A 1 -21.49 37.30 -0.18
N ARG A 2 -20.46 36.93 -1.00
CA ARG A 2 -20.25 35.52 -1.42
C ARG A 2 -19.25 34.72 -0.56
N ALA A 3 -18.51 35.36 0.31
CA ALA A 3 -17.52 34.69 1.18
C ALA A 3 -18.11 34.17 2.51
N PHE A 4 -19.32 34.56 2.90
CA PHE A 4 -19.97 34.15 4.15
C PHE A 4 -20.74 32.83 4.04
N LEU A 5 -21.09 32.39 2.83
CA LEU A 5 -21.88 31.16 2.62
C LEU A 5 -21.02 29.87 2.56
N LEU A 6 -19.74 29.96 2.24
CA LEU A 6 -18.85 28.78 2.23
C LEU A 6 -18.41 28.35 3.65
N GLY A 7 -18.33 29.27 4.60
CA GLY A 7 -17.96 28.96 5.99
C GLY A 7 -19.05 28.18 6.75
N LEU A 8 -20.31 28.40 6.42
CA LEU A 8 -21.44 27.75 7.07
C LEU A 8 -21.66 26.29 6.63
N VAL A 9 -21.27 25.95 5.40
CA VAL A 9 -21.40 24.57 4.89
C VAL A 9 -20.35 23.65 5.49
N VAL A 10 -19.13 24.13 5.70
CA VAL A 10 -18.04 23.33 6.31
C VAL A 10 -18.30 23.11 7.80
N ALA A 11 -18.81 24.12 8.50
CA ALA A 11 -19.19 24.00 9.92
C ALA A 11 -20.38 23.05 10.14
N GLY A 12 -21.35 23.04 9.22
CA GLY A 12 -22.51 22.16 9.28
C GLY A 12 -22.18 20.69 9.09
N LEU A 13 -21.23 20.35 8.22
CA LEU A 13 -20.81 18.98 7.97
C LEU A 13 -20.00 18.40 9.13
N SER A 14 -19.16 19.22 9.79
CA SER A 14 -18.39 18.80 10.96
C SER A 14 -19.29 18.58 12.18
N PHE A 15 -20.32 19.40 12.36
CA PHE A 15 -21.30 19.26 13.45
C PHE A 15 -22.22 18.03 13.25
N TRP A 16 -22.64 17.75 12.02
CA TRP A 16 -23.44 16.58 11.69
C TRP A 16 -22.68 15.26 11.89
N TRP A 17 -21.36 15.25 11.63
CA TRP A 17 -20.50 14.09 11.85
C TRP A 17 -20.26 13.84 13.35
N TRP A 18 -20.16 14.90 14.15
CA TRP A 18 -19.99 14.84 15.60
C TRP A 18 -21.27 14.34 16.30
N GLN A 19 -22.46 14.79 15.92
CA GLN A 19 -23.74 14.30 16.45
C GLN A 19 -23.98 12.80 16.15
N ARG A 20 -23.52 12.31 14.99
CA ARG A 20 -23.68 10.90 14.64
C ARG A 20 -22.73 9.97 15.41
N ALA A 21 -21.65 10.46 15.98
CA ALA A 21 -20.74 9.73 16.86
C ALA A 21 -21.32 9.56 18.29
N GLU A 22 -22.15 10.48 18.75
CA GLU A 22 -22.82 10.37 20.06
C GLU A 22 -24.04 9.44 20.06
N GLU A 23 -24.74 9.28 18.94
CA GLU A 23 -25.91 8.37 18.84
C GLU A 23 -25.56 6.86 18.83
N GLN A 24 -24.27 6.49 18.78
CA GLN A 24 -23.83 5.09 18.82
C GLN A 24 -23.43 4.56 20.21
N SER A 25 -23.63 5.37 21.27
CA SER A 25 -23.26 4.98 22.62
C SER A 25 -24.38 4.32 23.46
N ASP A 26 -25.57 4.17 22.93
CA ASP A 26 -26.69 3.55 23.63
C ASP A 26 -27.04 2.18 23.04
N LEU A 27 -26.30 1.12 23.40
CA LEU A 27 -26.73 -0.26 23.29
C LEU A 27 -26.82 -0.88 24.69
N PRO A 28 -27.95 -1.58 25.03
CA PRO A 28 -28.19 -2.08 26.37
C PRO A 28 -27.31 -3.29 26.71
N GLU A 29 -26.83 -3.30 27.95
CA GLU A 29 -26.16 -4.42 28.59
C GLU A 29 -27.08 -5.66 28.63
N LEU A 30 -26.65 -6.76 28.02
CA LEU A 30 -27.24 -8.07 28.23
C LEU A 30 -26.40 -8.85 29.24
N GLY A 31 -27.09 -9.19 30.33
CA GLY A 31 -26.59 -9.73 31.54
C GLY A 31 -25.86 -11.08 31.46
N ALA A 32 -25.07 -11.26 32.49
CA ALA A 32 -24.21 -12.39 32.82
C ALA A 32 -24.92 -13.73 32.90
N ALA A 33 -24.30 -14.79 32.34
CA ALA A 33 -24.45 -16.14 32.82
C ALA A 33 -23.07 -16.74 33.05
N VAL A 34 -22.79 -16.96 34.33
CA VAL A 34 -21.55 -17.54 34.86
C VAL A 34 -21.55 -19.04 34.63
N ALA A 35 -20.48 -19.59 34.07
CA ALA A 35 -20.07 -20.97 34.29
C ALA A 35 -18.57 -21.00 34.52
N ALA A 36 -18.21 -21.38 35.75
CA ALA A 36 -16.85 -21.52 36.23
C ALA A 36 -16.16 -22.72 35.59
N SER A 37 -14.99 -22.54 35.05
CA SER A 37 -13.99 -23.58 34.84
C SER A 37 -12.61 -23.05 35.23
N ALA A 38 -11.87 -23.90 35.97
CA ALA A 38 -10.65 -23.64 36.72
C ALA A 38 -9.50 -23.02 35.88
N PRO A 39 -8.55 -22.30 36.52
CA PRO A 39 -7.53 -21.55 35.84
C PRO A 39 -6.46 -22.47 35.24
N ARG A 40 -6.31 -22.43 33.92
CA ARG A 40 -5.08 -22.83 33.27
C ARG A 40 -4.03 -21.73 33.51
N GLN A 41 -2.90 -22.13 34.06
CA GLN A 41 -1.75 -21.28 34.27
C GLN A 41 -1.39 -20.53 32.96
N ALA A 42 -1.47 -19.22 33.01
CA ALA A 42 -1.00 -18.34 31.93
C ALA A 42 0.52 -18.51 31.82
N ALA A 43 0.98 -18.86 30.63
CA ALA A 43 2.38 -18.72 30.27
C ALA A 43 2.77 -17.25 30.42
N THR A 44 3.87 -17.00 31.09
CA THR A 44 4.39 -15.67 31.40
C THR A 44 4.62 -14.85 30.11
N PRO A 45 4.34 -13.54 30.09
CA PRO A 45 4.46 -12.66 28.91
C PRO A 45 5.88 -12.47 28.39
N SER A 46 6.88 -13.17 28.92
CA SER A 46 8.29 -12.91 28.80
C SER A 46 8.89 -13.15 27.39
N GLU A 47 8.48 -14.19 26.67
CA GLU A 47 9.21 -14.57 25.45
C GLU A 47 8.80 -13.79 24.20
N ALA A 48 7.54 -13.40 24.06
CA ALA A 48 7.09 -12.59 22.91
C ALA A 48 7.57 -11.14 22.99
N ALA A 49 7.67 -10.58 24.20
CA ALA A 49 8.20 -9.23 24.43
C ALA A 49 9.72 -9.16 24.20
N ALA A 50 10.44 -10.22 24.57
CA ALA A 50 11.91 -10.30 24.36
C ALA A 50 12.29 -10.33 22.87
N GLN A 51 11.47 -10.93 22.01
CA GLN A 51 11.73 -10.98 20.58
C GLN A 51 11.50 -9.63 19.87
N ILE A 52 10.68 -8.74 20.44
CA ILE A 52 10.46 -7.40 19.91
C ILE A 52 11.51 -6.40 20.46
N ALA A 53 11.94 -6.60 21.72
CA ALA A 53 12.89 -5.71 22.40
C ALA A 53 14.31 -5.81 21.88
N GLY A 54 14.73 -6.96 21.34
CA GLY A 54 16.11 -7.18 20.83
C GLY A 54 16.44 -6.55 19.50
N ALA A 55 15.55 -5.75 18.92
CA ALA A 55 15.63 -5.39 17.51
C ALA A 55 15.68 -3.88 17.21
N GLN A 56 15.99 -3.02 18.16
CA GLN A 56 16.20 -1.61 17.88
C GLN A 56 17.69 -1.28 17.76
N PRO A 57 18.14 -0.57 16.74
CA PRO A 57 19.54 -0.21 16.61
C PRO A 57 19.98 0.69 17.75
N SER A 58 20.95 0.26 18.53
CA SER A 58 21.59 1.11 19.52
C SER A 58 22.26 2.30 18.80
N ARG A 59 22.13 3.48 19.37
CA ARG A 59 22.58 4.77 18.81
C ARG A 59 24.12 4.91 18.68
N SER A 60 24.91 3.88 18.93
CA SER A 60 26.36 3.97 19.10
C SER A 60 27.24 3.24 18.08
N GLU A 61 26.64 2.56 17.09
CA GLU A 61 27.47 1.99 16.01
C GLU A 61 27.34 2.82 14.72
N PRO A 62 28.48 3.12 14.04
CA PRO A 62 28.42 3.69 12.71
C PRO A 62 27.64 2.74 11.79
N PRO A 63 26.89 3.26 10.81
CA PRO A 63 26.12 2.40 9.91
C PRO A 63 27.08 1.37 9.28
N PRO A 64 26.71 0.08 9.28
CA PRO A 64 27.51 -0.94 8.65
C PRO A 64 27.77 -0.56 7.19
N ALA A 65 28.97 -0.88 6.69
CA ALA A 65 29.32 -0.68 5.29
C ALA A 65 28.17 -1.19 4.41
N LYS A 66 27.80 -0.41 3.37
CA LYS A 66 26.65 -0.71 2.49
C LYS A 66 26.70 -2.20 2.11
N PRO A 67 25.74 -3.01 2.56
CA PRO A 67 25.71 -4.42 2.18
C PRO A 67 25.55 -4.51 0.67
N THR A 68 26.26 -5.42 0.05
CA THR A 68 26.00 -5.83 -1.33
C THR A 68 24.52 -6.26 -1.39
N VAL A 69 23.71 -5.56 -2.15
CA VAL A 69 22.29 -5.89 -2.32
C VAL A 69 22.22 -7.31 -2.85
N ALA A 70 21.66 -8.24 -2.08
CA ALA A 70 21.41 -9.60 -2.55
C ALA A 70 20.53 -9.52 -3.81
N GLU A 71 20.79 -10.39 -4.79
CA GLU A 71 19.91 -10.46 -5.96
C GLU A 71 18.47 -10.73 -5.51
N PRO A 72 17.49 -9.97 -6.03
CA PRO A 72 16.11 -10.14 -5.63
C PRO A 72 15.59 -11.51 -6.05
N ASP A 73 14.62 -12.05 -5.27
CA ASP A 73 13.88 -13.25 -5.63
C ASP A 73 13.46 -13.20 -7.12
N PRO A 74 13.68 -14.26 -7.92
CA PRO A 74 13.36 -14.27 -9.35
C PRO A 74 11.92 -13.85 -9.67
N ALA A 75 10.95 -14.19 -8.81
CA ALA A 75 9.55 -13.78 -8.99
C ALA A 75 9.39 -12.26 -8.78
N VAL A 76 10.08 -11.69 -7.79
CA VAL A 76 10.10 -10.24 -7.53
C VAL A 76 10.86 -9.52 -8.65
N ALA A 77 12.00 -10.05 -9.09
CA ALA A 77 12.76 -9.48 -10.21
C ALA A 77 11.91 -9.44 -11.50
N ALA A 78 11.19 -10.52 -11.81
CA ALA A 78 10.27 -10.56 -12.95
C ALA A 78 9.12 -9.57 -12.85
N LEU A 79 8.57 -9.35 -11.63
CA LEU A 79 7.56 -8.33 -11.39
C LEU A 79 8.15 -6.93 -11.58
N LEU A 80 9.32 -6.65 -10.98
CA LEU A 80 9.97 -5.35 -11.06
C LEU A 80 10.38 -4.99 -12.49
N ALA A 81 10.74 -5.99 -13.31
CA ALA A 81 11.05 -5.77 -14.74
C ALA A 81 9.83 -5.37 -15.57
N LYS A 82 8.62 -5.75 -15.16
CA LYS A 82 7.36 -5.36 -15.83
C LYS A 82 6.83 -3.99 -15.41
N LEU A 83 7.35 -3.41 -14.32
CA LEU A 83 6.99 -2.04 -13.95
C LEU A 83 7.60 -1.05 -14.93
N PRO A 84 6.99 0.15 -15.11
CA PRO A 84 7.50 1.14 -16.05
C PRO A 84 9.01 1.37 -15.88
N GLN A 85 9.74 1.15 -16.94
CA GLN A 85 11.20 1.32 -17.00
C GLN A 85 11.52 2.74 -17.50
N ARG A 86 12.81 3.06 -17.48
CA ARG A 86 13.31 4.34 -17.99
C ARG A 86 13.03 4.48 -19.49
N GLU A 87 12.56 5.65 -19.86
CA GLU A 87 12.13 5.95 -21.22
C GLU A 87 13.25 5.91 -22.29
N PRO A 88 12.93 5.52 -23.52
CA PRO A 88 13.84 5.67 -24.64
C PRO A 88 14.27 7.12 -24.84
N ALA A 89 15.50 7.34 -25.31
CA ALA A 89 16.08 8.67 -25.51
C ALA A 89 15.24 9.62 -26.39
N THR A 90 14.46 9.07 -27.33
CA THR A 90 13.53 9.82 -28.19
C THR A 90 12.38 10.44 -27.41
N VAL A 91 11.82 9.74 -26.42
CA VAL A 91 10.74 10.27 -25.57
C VAL A 91 11.31 11.29 -24.59
N GLN A 92 12.52 11.06 -24.08
CA GLN A 92 13.23 12.01 -23.25
C GLN A 92 13.51 13.34 -23.99
N ALA A 93 13.85 13.30 -25.27
CA ALA A 93 14.04 14.50 -26.10
C ALA A 93 12.72 15.25 -26.32
N ALA A 94 11.62 14.55 -26.58
CA ALA A 94 10.29 15.16 -26.70
C ALA A 94 9.85 15.81 -25.37
N TRP A 95 10.08 15.14 -24.26
CA TRP A 95 9.80 15.67 -22.91
C TRP A 95 10.65 16.90 -22.59
N SER A 96 11.95 16.88 -22.91
CA SER A 96 12.85 18.03 -22.71
C SER A 96 12.41 19.23 -23.54
N ALA A 97 11.89 19.02 -24.75
CA ALA A 97 11.32 20.06 -25.57
C ALA A 97 10.05 20.70 -24.99
N ILE A 98 9.20 19.88 -24.32
CA ILE A 98 8.01 20.35 -23.59
C ILE A 98 8.41 21.12 -22.33
N ALA A 99 9.40 20.63 -21.57
CA ALA A 99 9.87 21.26 -20.33
C ALA A 99 10.60 22.58 -20.60
N THR A 100 11.22 22.74 -21.77
CA THR A 100 11.89 23.96 -22.17
C THR A 100 10.94 24.96 -22.85
N SER A 101 9.83 24.54 -23.42
CA SER A 101 8.76 25.44 -23.89
C SER A 101 7.93 25.90 -22.68
N ALA A 102 8.48 26.80 -21.89
CA ALA A 102 7.87 27.34 -20.65
C ALA A 102 6.65 28.23 -20.92
N GLY A 103 5.84 27.90 -21.88
CA GLY A 103 4.59 28.56 -22.20
C GLY A 103 3.46 27.54 -22.21
N SER A 104 2.51 27.71 -21.34
CA SER A 104 1.24 27.03 -21.10
C SER A 104 0.39 26.78 -22.37
N ASP A 105 0.95 26.19 -23.42
CA ASP A 105 0.21 25.96 -24.64
C ASP A 105 -0.38 24.54 -24.66
N ALA A 106 -1.72 24.47 -24.56
CA ALA A 106 -2.47 23.24 -24.79
C ALA A 106 -2.13 22.59 -26.14
N ALA A 107 -1.65 23.35 -27.10
CA ALA A 107 -1.15 22.89 -28.39
C ALA A 107 0.16 22.08 -28.23
N ALA A 108 1.09 22.52 -27.37
CA ALA A 108 2.34 21.79 -27.11
C ALA A 108 2.07 20.45 -26.43
N LEU A 109 1.13 20.41 -25.49
CA LEU A 109 0.69 19.16 -24.85
C LEU A 109 0.00 18.20 -25.83
N SER A 110 -0.82 18.76 -26.73
CA SER A 110 -1.47 18.00 -27.79
C SER A 110 -0.47 17.46 -28.79
N ALA A 111 0.53 18.27 -29.17
CA ALA A 111 1.61 17.86 -30.06
C ALA A 111 2.50 16.78 -29.47
N ALA A 112 2.73 16.79 -28.15
CA ALA A 112 3.48 15.75 -27.46
C ALA A 112 2.78 14.38 -27.45
N LEU A 113 1.45 14.37 -27.48
CA LEU A 113 0.67 13.14 -27.56
C LEU A 113 0.42 12.68 -29.00
N GLN A 114 0.56 13.53 -29.99
CA GLN A 114 0.31 13.18 -31.41
C GLN A 114 1.11 11.96 -31.91
N PRO A 115 2.42 11.82 -31.58
CA PRO A 115 3.17 10.64 -32.00
C PRO A 115 2.66 9.32 -31.39
N ALA A 116 1.95 9.40 -30.26
CA ALA A 116 1.39 8.23 -29.58
C ALA A 116 0.09 7.73 -30.25
N GLY A 117 -0.62 8.60 -31.01
CA GLY A 117 -1.92 8.25 -31.58
C GLY A 117 -2.89 7.74 -30.51
N ASP A 118 -3.50 6.58 -30.75
CA ASP A 118 -4.37 5.89 -29.80
C ASP A 118 -3.61 4.87 -28.93
N ASP A 119 -2.28 4.78 -29.03
CA ASP A 119 -1.45 3.88 -28.22
C ASP A 119 -1.28 4.47 -26.82
N VAL A 120 -2.06 3.92 -25.88
CA VAL A 120 -2.04 4.33 -24.47
C VAL A 120 -0.68 4.08 -23.81
N GLY A 121 0.05 3.03 -24.21
CA GLY A 121 1.41 2.78 -23.74
C GLY A 121 2.36 3.90 -24.13
N ALA A 122 2.30 4.33 -25.38
CA ALA A 122 3.07 5.46 -25.88
C ALA A 122 2.64 6.79 -25.21
N MET A 123 1.35 6.96 -24.90
CA MET A 123 0.87 8.13 -24.14
C MET A 123 1.46 8.17 -22.72
N ILE A 124 1.49 7.03 -22.01
CA ILE A 124 2.11 6.92 -20.68
C ILE A 124 3.61 7.25 -20.79
N ALA A 125 4.27 6.70 -21.80
CA ALA A 125 5.66 6.96 -22.07
C ALA A 125 5.95 8.46 -22.30
N ALA A 126 5.08 9.18 -22.99
CA ALA A 126 5.20 10.60 -23.26
C ALA A 126 5.11 11.49 -21.99
N LEU A 127 4.71 10.96 -20.84
CA LEU A 127 4.72 11.69 -19.56
C LEU A 127 6.14 11.92 -19.00
N GLY A 128 7.15 11.29 -19.57
CA GLY A 128 8.53 11.38 -19.14
C GLY A 128 8.86 10.53 -17.93
N PRO A 129 10.13 10.48 -17.53
CA PRO A 129 10.60 9.62 -16.46
C PRO A 129 10.24 10.14 -15.07
N ASP A 130 10.18 9.23 -14.09
CA ASP A 130 10.18 9.52 -12.66
C ASP A 130 9.21 10.64 -12.23
N ASN A 131 7.95 10.59 -12.69
CA ASN A 131 6.89 11.57 -12.42
C ASN A 131 7.16 13.01 -12.90
N ALA A 132 8.05 13.22 -13.86
CA ALA A 132 8.41 14.55 -14.35
C ALA A 132 7.20 15.41 -14.72
N ALA A 133 6.15 14.80 -15.30
CA ALA A 133 4.90 15.49 -15.65
C ALA A 133 4.18 16.09 -14.43
N LEU A 134 4.35 15.59 -13.23
CA LEU A 134 3.65 16.12 -12.04
C LEU A 134 4.18 17.49 -11.59
N HIS A 135 5.40 17.88 -12.01
CA HIS A 135 6.07 19.09 -11.51
C HIS A 135 5.55 20.40 -12.12
N SER A 136 4.81 20.35 -13.24
CA SER A 136 4.18 21.53 -13.85
C SER A 136 2.65 21.42 -13.90
N ALA A 137 1.94 22.53 -14.04
CA ALA A 137 0.49 22.52 -14.19
C ALA A 137 0.07 21.85 -15.50
N GLU A 138 0.80 22.12 -16.57
CA GLU A 138 0.61 21.59 -17.91
C GLU A 138 0.84 20.08 -17.93
N GLY A 139 1.92 19.61 -17.28
CA GLY A 139 2.22 18.19 -17.15
C GLY A 139 1.14 17.45 -16.34
N ARG A 140 0.62 18.04 -15.27
CA ARG A 140 -0.52 17.49 -14.53
C ARG A 140 -1.79 17.41 -15.39
N ALA A 141 -2.06 18.40 -16.23
CA ALA A 141 -3.15 18.36 -17.19
C ALA A 141 -2.95 17.25 -18.24
N LEU A 142 -1.70 17.02 -18.66
CA LEU A 142 -1.35 15.91 -19.55
C LEU A 142 -1.60 14.55 -18.87
N VAL A 143 -1.19 14.37 -17.62
CA VAL A 143 -1.50 13.16 -16.84
C VAL A 143 -3.01 12.90 -16.80
N ALA A 144 -3.83 13.93 -16.59
CA ALA A 144 -5.29 13.80 -16.58
C ALA A 144 -5.85 13.32 -17.94
N LYS A 145 -5.30 13.82 -19.06
CA LYS A 145 -5.69 13.34 -20.40
C LYS A 145 -5.30 11.89 -20.63
N VAL A 146 -4.07 11.50 -20.26
CA VAL A 146 -3.60 10.12 -20.36
C VAL A 146 -4.45 9.20 -19.48
N ALA A 147 -4.75 9.60 -18.25
CA ALA A 147 -5.65 8.85 -17.38
C ALA A 147 -7.04 8.65 -17.98
N THR A 148 -7.60 9.67 -18.64
CA THR A 148 -8.88 9.55 -19.35
C THR A 148 -8.80 8.47 -20.44
N ALA A 149 -7.73 8.46 -21.25
CA ALA A 149 -7.53 7.44 -22.28
C ALA A 149 -7.34 6.03 -21.68
N VAL A 150 -6.52 5.91 -20.62
CA VAL A 150 -6.29 4.66 -19.89
C VAL A 150 -7.60 4.07 -19.40
N PHE A 151 -8.42 4.88 -18.73
CA PHE A 151 -9.66 4.38 -18.10
C PHE A 151 -10.88 4.35 -19.03
N ALA A 152 -10.73 4.74 -20.29
CA ALA A 152 -11.68 4.45 -21.36
C ALA A 152 -11.51 3.04 -21.95
N LEU A 153 -10.35 2.39 -21.72
CA LEU A 153 -10.11 1.01 -22.14
C LEU A 153 -11.02 0.00 -21.41
N PRO A 154 -11.25 -1.21 -21.98
CA PRO A 154 -11.86 -2.32 -21.26
C PRO A 154 -11.10 -2.65 -19.97
N ASP A 155 -11.80 -3.14 -18.94
CA ASP A 155 -11.25 -3.34 -17.58
C ASP A 155 -9.89 -4.05 -17.50
N PRO A 156 -9.62 -5.15 -18.23
CA PRO A 156 -8.30 -5.79 -18.20
C PRO A 156 -7.17 -4.86 -18.64
N GLN A 157 -7.36 -4.21 -19.80
CA GLN A 157 -6.38 -3.28 -20.36
C GLN A 157 -6.26 -2.01 -19.50
N ALA A 158 -7.39 -1.47 -19.01
CA ALA A 158 -7.41 -0.32 -18.14
C ALA A 158 -6.68 -0.58 -16.81
N THR A 159 -6.78 -1.80 -16.26
CA THR A 159 -6.08 -2.19 -15.04
C THR A 159 -4.58 -2.30 -15.28
N ALA A 160 -4.16 -2.92 -16.38
CA ALA A 160 -2.76 -3.04 -16.74
C ALA A 160 -2.11 -1.66 -17.02
N ALA A 161 -2.74 -0.85 -17.87
CA ALA A 161 -2.27 0.49 -18.20
C ALA A 161 -2.31 1.45 -16.98
N GLY A 162 -3.34 1.34 -16.13
CA GLY A 162 -3.43 2.09 -14.87
C GLY A 162 -2.32 1.71 -13.89
N THR A 163 -1.92 0.43 -13.85
CA THR A 163 -0.76 -0.03 -13.08
C THR A 163 0.53 0.63 -13.58
N GLN A 164 0.73 0.68 -14.90
CA GLN A 164 1.90 1.33 -15.52
C GLN A 164 1.92 2.83 -15.22
N LEU A 165 0.79 3.51 -15.42
CA LEU A 165 0.67 4.94 -15.16
C LEU A 165 0.98 5.26 -13.69
N LEU A 166 0.36 4.59 -12.74
CA LEU A 166 0.61 4.79 -11.31
C LEU A 166 2.06 4.47 -10.93
N GLY A 167 2.60 3.36 -11.46
CA GLY A 167 4.00 3.00 -11.24
C GLY A 167 4.97 4.09 -11.72
N LEU A 168 4.66 4.79 -12.83
CA LEU A 168 5.42 5.94 -13.30
C LEU A 168 5.28 7.13 -12.34
N LEU A 169 4.04 7.48 -11.97
CA LEU A 169 3.74 8.67 -11.17
C LEU A 169 4.34 8.63 -9.76
N VAL A 170 4.50 7.43 -9.16
CA VAL A 170 5.05 7.30 -7.81
C VAL A 170 6.56 7.08 -7.76
N LYS A 171 7.25 6.91 -8.88
CA LYS A 171 8.72 6.71 -8.89
C LYS A 171 9.52 7.94 -8.48
N GLY A 172 9.04 9.12 -8.83
CA GLY A 172 9.74 10.36 -8.56
C GLY A 172 9.47 10.93 -7.17
N ARG A 173 9.95 12.15 -6.93
CA ARG A 173 9.79 12.82 -5.64
C ARG A 173 8.41 13.47 -5.53
N ILE A 174 7.70 13.15 -4.45
CA ILE A 174 6.46 13.83 -4.05
C ILE A 174 6.56 14.14 -2.55
N ARG A 175 6.54 15.41 -2.16
CA ARG A 175 6.62 15.82 -0.76
C ARG A 175 5.22 15.96 -0.15
N LYS A 176 5.18 16.10 1.19
CA LYS A 176 3.93 16.34 1.91
C LYS A 176 3.25 17.65 1.46
N GLU A 177 4.03 18.68 1.23
CA GLU A 177 3.58 19.99 0.76
C GLU A 177 3.14 20.03 -0.73
N ASP A 178 3.53 19.04 -1.52
CA ASP A 178 3.21 18.98 -2.97
C ASP A 178 1.75 18.50 -3.19
N GLY A 179 0.79 19.15 -2.56
CA GLY A 179 -0.63 18.76 -2.57
C GLY A 179 -1.24 18.62 -3.94
N ALA A 180 -0.86 19.47 -4.90
CA ALA A 180 -1.35 19.40 -6.28
C ALA A 180 -0.88 18.11 -6.99
N GLN A 181 0.35 17.67 -6.77
CA GLN A 181 0.88 16.44 -7.32
C GLN A 181 0.15 15.23 -6.73
N ARG A 182 0.02 15.18 -5.39
CA ARG A 182 -0.69 14.10 -4.72
C ARG A 182 -2.15 14.00 -5.16
N ALA A 183 -2.84 15.12 -5.31
CA ALA A 183 -4.23 15.14 -5.77
C ALA A 183 -4.41 14.48 -7.14
N VAL A 184 -3.47 14.68 -8.06
CA VAL A 184 -3.48 14.02 -9.37
C VAL A 184 -3.26 12.51 -9.23
N VAL A 185 -2.27 12.10 -8.43
CA VAL A 185 -2.01 10.68 -8.17
C VAL A 185 -3.22 10.01 -7.51
N ASP A 186 -3.83 10.67 -6.53
CA ASP A 186 -5.02 10.18 -5.83
C ASP A 186 -6.22 9.99 -6.78
N GLU A 187 -6.43 10.93 -7.71
CA GLU A 187 -7.53 10.80 -8.68
C GLU A 187 -7.27 9.66 -9.68
N VAL A 188 -6.04 9.51 -10.17
CA VAL A 188 -5.64 8.38 -11.02
C VAL A 188 -5.82 7.07 -10.26
N TYR A 189 -5.37 7.01 -9.01
CA TYR A 189 -5.51 5.82 -8.17
C TYR A 189 -6.97 5.46 -7.87
N LYS A 190 -7.81 6.45 -7.62
CA LYS A 190 -9.24 6.24 -7.40
C LYS A 190 -9.90 5.57 -8.61
N GLN A 191 -9.60 6.03 -9.82
CA GLN A 191 -10.11 5.43 -11.05
C GLN A 191 -9.56 4.01 -11.27
N HIS A 192 -8.26 3.81 -11.01
CA HIS A 192 -7.62 2.50 -11.07
C HIS A 192 -8.25 1.52 -10.08
N ARG A 193 -8.45 1.93 -8.82
CA ARG A 193 -9.08 1.11 -7.78
C ARG A 193 -10.45 0.59 -8.19
N VAL A 194 -11.25 1.41 -8.88
CA VAL A 194 -12.56 0.98 -9.42
C VAL A 194 -12.39 -0.17 -10.42
N ARG A 195 -11.34 -0.13 -11.28
CA ARG A 195 -11.06 -1.22 -12.24
C ARG A 195 -10.57 -2.48 -11.53
N VAL A 196 -9.69 -2.34 -10.54
CA VAL A 196 -9.24 -3.45 -9.69
C VAL A 196 -10.41 -4.14 -9.02
N GLU A 197 -11.30 -3.37 -8.38
CA GLU A 197 -12.50 -3.92 -7.73
C GLU A 197 -13.42 -4.60 -8.74
N ARG A 198 -13.62 -4.01 -9.91
CA ARG A 198 -14.57 -4.50 -10.91
C ARG A 198 -14.08 -5.72 -11.66
N TRP A 199 -12.77 -5.81 -11.95
CA TRP A 199 -12.18 -6.86 -12.75
C TRP A 199 -11.26 -7.78 -11.97
N LEU A 200 -10.18 -7.25 -11.37
CA LEU A 200 -9.17 -8.09 -10.72
C LEU A 200 -9.76 -8.86 -9.52
N PHE A 201 -10.63 -8.23 -8.74
CA PHE A 201 -11.29 -8.84 -7.59
C PHE A 201 -12.66 -9.47 -7.92
N ASP A 202 -13.08 -9.48 -9.19
CA ASP A 202 -14.29 -10.19 -9.57
C ASP A 202 -14.09 -11.70 -9.34
N PRO A 203 -14.97 -12.37 -8.56
CA PRO A 203 -14.87 -13.80 -8.32
C PRO A 203 -14.93 -14.66 -9.59
N SER A 204 -15.58 -14.17 -10.65
CA SER A 204 -15.65 -14.85 -11.95
C SER A 204 -14.37 -14.73 -12.77
N ASN A 205 -13.52 -13.73 -12.48
CA ASN A 205 -12.22 -13.60 -13.11
C ASN A 205 -11.22 -14.55 -12.46
N VAL A 206 -11.02 -15.70 -13.06
CA VAL A 206 -10.11 -16.76 -12.58
C VAL A 206 -8.76 -16.77 -13.31
N ALA A 207 -8.48 -15.78 -14.16
CA ALA A 207 -7.22 -15.67 -14.87
C ALA A 207 -6.04 -15.65 -13.88
N GLY A 208 -5.05 -16.54 -14.07
CA GLY A 208 -3.91 -16.67 -13.16
C GLY A 208 -4.26 -17.19 -11.75
N CYS A 209 -5.45 -17.78 -11.56
CA CYS A 209 -5.91 -18.32 -10.29
C CYS A 209 -6.23 -19.82 -10.40
N ARG A 210 -6.09 -20.54 -9.27
CA ARG A 210 -6.72 -21.85 -9.11
C ARG A 210 -8.16 -21.63 -8.60
N SER A 211 -9.07 -22.52 -8.96
CA SER A 211 -10.44 -22.53 -8.43
C SER A 211 -10.56 -23.54 -7.30
N HIS A 212 -11.07 -23.10 -6.15
CA HIS A 212 -11.38 -23.95 -5.00
C HIS A 212 -12.88 -23.93 -4.73
N SER A 213 -13.47 -25.10 -4.47
CA SER A 213 -14.89 -25.23 -4.11
C SER A 213 -15.00 -25.50 -2.62
N ILE A 214 -15.68 -24.63 -1.89
CA ILE A 214 -15.84 -24.74 -0.42
C ILE A 214 -16.56 -26.03 -0.06
N ALA A 215 -15.92 -26.85 0.76
CA ALA A 215 -16.48 -28.06 1.32
C ALA A 215 -17.32 -27.77 2.59
N ARG A 216 -18.09 -28.76 3.03
CA ARG A 216 -18.91 -28.63 4.25
C ARG A 216 -18.00 -28.38 5.47
N GLY A 217 -18.24 -27.29 6.21
CA GLY A 217 -17.47 -26.90 7.39
C GLY A 217 -16.09 -26.30 7.10
N GLU A 218 -15.74 -26.09 5.84
CA GLU A 218 -14.48 -25.47 5.46
C GLU A 218 -14.53 -23.95 5.66
N THR A 219 -13.44 -23.38 6.14
CA THR A 219 -13.25 -21.93 6.35
C THR A 219 -12.16 -21.38 5.42
N LEU A 220 -12.14 -20.07 5.23
CA LEU A 220 -11.04 -19.45 4.45
C LEU A 220 -9.66 -19.70 5.07
N ASP A 221 -9.56 -19.82 6.41
CA ASP A 221 -8.31 -20.21 7.06
C ASP A 221 -7.91 -21.64 6.73
N GLY A 222 -8.87 -22.58 6.70
CA GLY A 222 -8.66 -23.95 6.26
C GLY A 222 -8.15 -24.02 4.82
N VAL A 223 -8.80 -23.27 3.92
CA VAL A 223 -8.39 -23.13 2.52
C VAL A 223 -6.97 -22.56 2.45
N ALA A 224 -6.71 -21.42 3.09
CA ALA A 224 -5.41 -20.79 3.11
C ALA A 224 -4.31 -21.72 3.65
N LYS A 225 -4.59 -22.44 4.74
CA LYS A 225 -3.66 -23.43 5.33
C LYS A 225 -3.30 -24.55 4.37
N ARG A 226 -4.28 -25.03 3.56
CA ARG A 226 -4.03 -26.05 2.51
C ARG A 226 -3.02 -25.52 1.49
N TYR A 227 -3.26 -24.35 0.91
CA TYR A 227 -2.39 -23.80 -0.14
C TYR A 227 -1.04 -23.32 0.40
N ARG A 228 -0.93 -22.90 1.68
CA ARG A 228 0.38 -22.65 2.33
C ARG A 228 1.25 -23.90 2.39
N LYS A 229 0.66 -25.09 2.62
CA LYS A 229 1.42 -26.36 2.58
C LYS A 229 1.97 -26.67 1.17
N GLU A 230 1.39 -26.08 0.13
CA GLU A 230 1.87 -26.16 -1.25
C GLU A 230 2.89 -25.05 -1.58
N GLY A 231 3.36 -24.29 -0.58
CA GLY A 231 4.36 -23.23 -0.76
C GLY A 231 3.79 -21.85 -1.16
N MET A 232 2.46 -21.67 -1.18
CA MET A 232 1.86 -20.39 -1.58
C MET A 232 1.76 -19.44 -0.37
N ALA A 233 2.19 -18.19 -0.52
CA ALA A 233 1.97 -17.14 0.47
C ALA A 233 0.52 -16.64 0.40
N ILE A 234 -0.39 -17.26 1.15
CA ILE A 234 -1.84 -17.00 1.12
C ILE A 234 -2.39 -16.96 2.54
N GLU A 235 -3.27 -16.02 2.80
CA GLU A 235 -4.00 -15.88 4.06
C GLU A 235 -5.50 -15.67 3.82
N ALA A 236 -6.32 -15.99 4.83
CA ALA A 236 -7.77 -15.85 4.76
C ALA A 236 -8.23 -14.42 4.43
N GLY A 237 -7.56 -13.41 5.02
CA GLY A 237 -7.85 -12.01 4.77
C GLY A 237 -7.65 -11.63 3.29
N MET A 238 -6.53 -12.05 2.69
CA MET A 238 -6.28 -11.88 1.26
C MET A 238 -7.35 -12.57 0.42
N LEU A 239 -7.66 -13.82 0.72
CA LEU A 239 -8.70 -14.56 -0.01
C LEU A 239 -10.06 -13.87 0.08
N ALA A 240 -10.42 -13.33 1.26
CA ALA A 240 -11.67 -12.59 1.42
C ALA A 240 -11.71 -11.35 0.51
N ILE A 241 -10.63 -10.56 0.47
CA ILE A 241 -10.56 -9.33 -0.33
C ILE A 241 -10.63 -9.64 -1.83
N VAL A 242 -9.76 -10.53 -2.32
CA VAL A 242 -9.69 -10.80 -3.78
C VAL A 242 -10.91 -11.54 -4.33
N ASN A 243 -11.73 -12.13 -3.47
CA ASN A 243 -13.00 -12.77 -3.80
C ASN A 243 -14.23 -11.97 -3.39
N ARG A 244 -14.09 -10.73 -2.90
CA ARG A 244 -15.18 -9.87 -2.40
C ARG A 244 -16.05 -10.55 -1.33
N ILE A 245 -15.46 -11.43 -0.51
CA ILE A 245 -16.17 -12.12 0.57
C ILE A 245 -16.27 -11.19 1.77
N ARG A 246 -17.44 -10.59 1.97
CA ARG A 246 -17.70 -9.66 3.08
C ARG A 246 -17.82 -10.37 4.43
N ASN A 247 -18.40 -11.57 4.44
CA ASN A 247 -18.59 -12.38 5.63
C ASN A 247 -17.89 -13.74 5.51
N PRO A 248 -16.62 -13.85 5.94
CA PRO A 248 -15.88 -15.12 5.92
C PRO A 248 -16.50 -16.24 6.75
N GLY A 249 -17.38 -15.92 7.70
CA GLY A 249 -18.10 -16.89 8.53
C GLY A 249 -19.34 -17.49 7.85
N ALA A 250 -19.77 -16.99 6.68
CA ALA A 250 -20.96 -17.42 5.99
C ALA A 250 -20.66 -17.91 4.55
N LEU A 251 -19.73 -18.84 4.43
CA LEU A 251 -19.39 -19.46 3.15
C LEU A 251 -20.45 -20.52 2.79
N ALA A 252 -20.93 -20.48 1.54
CA ALA A 252 -21.83 -21.52 1.04
C ALA A 252 -21.05 -22.77 0.59
N ILE A 253 -21.60 -23.95 0.87
CA ILE A 253 -21.06 -25.20 0.34
C ILE A 253 -21.11 -25.15 -1.20
N GLY A 254 -20.00 -25.49 -1.85
CA GLY A 254 -19.86 -25.42 -3.31
C GLY A 254 -19.50 -24.02 -3.84
N GLN A 255 -19.47 -22.98 -2.97
CA GLN A 255 -19.02 -21.65 -3.38
C GLN A 255 -17.61 -21.72 -3.98
N LYS A 256 -17.45 -21.12 -5.16
CA LYS A 256 -16.13 -21.04 -5.81
C LYS A 256 -15.34 -19.89 -5.22
N VAL A 257 -14.11 -20.18 -4.83
CA VAL A 257 -13.11 -19.21 -4.34
C VAL A 257 -11.90 -19.30 -5.26
N LYS A 258 -11.51 -18.17 -5.83
CA LYS A 258 -10.26 -18.10 -6.58
C LYS A 258 -9.06 -17.97 -5.66
N ILE A 259 -8.04 -18.73 -5.96
CA ILE A 259 -6.77 -18.78 -5.24
C ILE A 259 -5.70 -18.22 -6.17
N PRO A 260 -5.25 -16.98 -5.99
CA PRO A 260 -4.21 -16.39 -6.82
C PRO A 260 -2.94 -17.24 -6.80
N ALA A 261 -2.41 -17.58 -7.98
CA ALA A 261 -1.16 -18.32 -8.10
C ALA A 261 0.08 -17.40 -8.10
N GLN A 262 -0.14 -16.12 -8.37
CA GLN A 262 0.93 -15.13 -8.41
C GLN A 262 1.22 -14.59 -7.01
N PRO A 263 2.49 -14.19 -6.73
CA PRO A 263 2.87 -13.65 -5.43
C PRO A 263 2.25 -12.26 -5.19
N VAL A 264 1.99 -11.97 -3.91
CA VAL A 264 1.74 -10.61 -3.45
C VAL A 264 3.07 -9.97 -3.06
N VAL A 265 3.33 -8.78 -3.57
CA VAL A 265 4.55 -8.02 -3.29
C VAL A 265 4.17 -6.59 -2.93
N ALA A 266 4.75 -6.06 -1.87
CA ALA A 266 4.66 -4.64 -1.54
C ALA A 266 5.95 -3.93 -1.98
N VAL A 267 5.81 -2.73 -2.57
CA VAL A 267 6.94 -1.90 -3.01
C VAL A 267 6.80 -0.51 -2.37
N LEU A 268 7.77 -0.14 -1.54
CA LEU A 268 7.86 1.22 -0.98
C LEU A 268 8.74 2.07 -1.89
N GLU A 269 8.17 3.08 -2.50
CA GLU A 269 8.87 4.15 -3.21
C GLU A 269 9.15 5.28 -2.21
N LYS A 270 10.36 5.31 -1.62
CA LYS A 270 10.70 6.23 -0.52
C LYS A 270 10.53 7.70 -0.88
N ARG A 271 10.88 8.09 -2.12
CA ARG A 271 10.88 9.49 -2.54
C ARG A 271 9.49 10.10 -2.70
N SER A 272 8.49 9.25 -2.97
CA SER A 272 7.09 9.65 -3.07
C SER A 272 6.27 9.31 -1.84
N PHE A 273 6.83 8.56 -0.88
CA PHE A 273 6.08 8.04 0.26
C PHE A 273 4.92 7.12 -0.13
N ALA A 274 5.02 6.43 -1.26
CA ALA A 274 4.00 5.52 -1.75
C ALA A 274 4.35 4.07 -1.46
N LEU A 275 3.46 3.33 -0.81
CA LEU A 275 3.52 1.89 -0.65
C LEU A 275 2.53 1.25 -1.62
N CYS A 276 3.02 0.57 -2.63
CA CYS A 276 2.26 -0.08 -3.68
C CYS A 276 2.22 -1.60 -3.45
N VAL A 277 1.03 -2.21 -3.48
CA VAL A 277 0.84 -3.66 -3.30
C VAL A 277 0.36 -4.27 -4.58
N TYR A 278 1.10 -5.25 -5.08
CA TYR A 278 0.88 -5.91 -6.35
C TYR A 278 0.45 -7.38 -6.16
N LEU A 279 -0.38 -7.87 -7.05
CA LEU A 279 -0.61 -9.30 -7.30
C LEU A 279 -0.02 -9.63 -8.68
N GLY A 280 1.09 -10.36 -8.70
CA GLY A 280 1.88 -10.48 -9.92
C GLY A 280 2.31 -9.09 -10.41
N ASP A 281 1.94 -8.74 -11.63
CA ASP A 281 2.24 -7.45 -12.26
C ASP A 281 1.12 -6.40 -12.12
N GLN A 282 0.02 -6.72 -11.42
CA GLN A 282 -1.14 -5.83 -11.28
C GLN A 282 -1.13 -5.11 -9.94
N LEU A 283 -1.14 -3.78 -9.96
CA LEU A 283 -1.28 -2.96 -8.76
C LEU A 283 -2.67 -3.16 -8.15
N MET A 284 -2.72 -3.70 -6.94
CA MET A 284 -3.98 -3.85 -6.20
C MET A 284 -4.32 -2.64 -5.36
N ARG A 285 -3.31 -2.14 -4.62
CA ARG A 285 -3.45 -1.04 -3.66
C ARG A 285 -2.25 -0.12 -3.66
N MET A 286 -2.49 1.12 -3.35
CA MET A 286 -1.47 2.14 -3.10
C MET A 286 -1.86 2.90 -1.84
N TYR A 287 -0.88 3.14 -0.97
CA TYR A 287 -1.05 3.87 0.28
C TYR A 287 0.00 4.96 0.40
N TRP A 288 -0.39 6.13 0.92
CA TRP A 288 0.56 7.12 1.37
C TRP A 288 1.06 6.74 2.75
N VAL A 289 2.38 6.76 2.96
CA VAL A 289 3.00 6.28 4.19
C VAL A 289 4.05 7.27 4.71
N GLY A 290 4.40 7.17 6.00
CA GLY A 290 5.62 7.75 6.54
C GLY A 290 6.71 6.69 6.68
N HIS A 291 7.97 7.09 6.70
CA HIS A 291 9.09 6.15 6.90
C HIS A 291 10.23 6.75 7.74
N GLY A 292 11.37 6.05 7.82
CA GLY A 292 12.49 6.39 8.70
C GLY A 292 13.06 7.79 8.50
N GLU A 293 13.25 8.50 9.62
CA GLU A 293 14.01 9.74 9.67
C GLU A 293 15.45 9.51 9.20
N ASN A 294 16.07 10.51 8.56
CA ASN A 294 17.45 10.42 8.07
C ASN A 294 17.72 9.16 7.24
N ASP A 295 16.74 8.74 6.46
CA ASP A 295 16.84 7.58 5.58
C ASP A 295 17.00 6.22 6.28
N HIS A 296 16.63 6.10 7.56
CA HIS A 296 16.79 4.89 8.37
C HIS A 296 16.02 3.67 7.85
N THR A 297 14.99 3.84 6.99
CA THR A 297 14.39 2.69 6.29
C THR A 297 15.35 2.24 5.18
N PRO A 298 16.02 1.07 5.30
CA PRO A 298 17.04 0.67 4.34
C PRO A 298 16.44 0.29 2.99
N VAL A 299 17.18 0.59 1.93
CA VAL A 299 16.86 0.14 0.57
C VAL A 299 17.27 -1.32 0.45
N THR A 300 16.31 -2.21 0.53
CA THR A 300 16.52 -3.66 0.53
C THR A 300 15.19 -4.39 0.27
N GLU A 301 15.24 -5.72 0.23
CA GLU A 301 14.09 -6.60 0.17
C GLU A 301 13.88 -7.29 1.52
N PHE A 302 12.74 -7.07 2.13
CA PHE A 302 12.30 -7.77 3.33
C PHE A 302 11.32 -8.90 2.99
N THR A 303 11.17 -9.83 3.92
CA THR A 303 10.08 -10.82 3.92
C THR A 303 9.10 -10.49 5.05
N VAL A 304 7.81 -10.54 4.78
CA VAL A 304 6.77 -10.37 5.79
C VAL A 304 6.84 -11.52 6.80
N GLY A 305 7.05 -11.19 8.06
CA GLY A 305 7.10 -12.13 9.18
C GLY A 305 5.78 -12.24 9.93
N VAL A 306 5.88 -12.19 11.26
CA VAL A 306 4.72 -12.24 12.18
C VAL A 306 3.89 -10.97 12.02
N LYS A 307 2.57 -11.17 12.04
CA LYS A 307 1.56 -10.10 12.00
C LYS A 307 0.80 -10.11 13.33
N GLN A 308 0.65 -8.95 13.94
CA GLN A 308 0.01 -8.80 15.25
C GLN A 308 -1.15 -7.82 15.18
N ALA A 309 -2.31 -8.23 15.68
CA ALA A 309 -3.41 -7.33 15.99
C ALA A 309 -3.30 -6.91 17.46
N ARG A 310 -3.56 -5.62 17.73
CA ARG A 310 -3.47 -5.03 19.08
C ARG A 310 -2.13 -5.30 19.76
N PRO A 311 -1.00 -4.98 19.09
CA PRO A 311 0.33 -5.28 19.61
C PRO A 311 0.67 -4.43 20.83
N ASP A 312 1.38 -5.03 21.79
CA ASP A 312 2.14 -4.28 22.77
C ASP A 312 3.34 -3.63 22.08
N TRP A 313 3.71 -2.45 22.52
CA TRP A 313 4.90 -1.73 22.03
C TRP A 313 5.97 -1.64 23.10
N THR A 314 7.16 -2.15 22.80
CA THR A 314 8.34 -1.94 23.62
C THR A 314 9.10 -0.73 23.08
N SER A 315 9.18 0.31 23.87
CA SER A 315 9.90 1.54 23.52
C SER A 315 11.42 1.35 23.59
N PRO A 316 12.22 2.24 23.01
CA PRO A 316 13.70 2.14 23.00
C PRO A 316 14.35 2.08 24.37
N ASP A 317 13.68 2.62 25.41
CA ASP A 317 14.10 2.59 26.82
C ASP A 317 13.68 1.29 27.54
N GLY A 318 13.11 0.33 26.82
CA GLY A 318 12.67 -0.97 27.34
C GLY A 318 11.30 -0.98 28.03
N GLN A 319 10.59 0.16 28.06
CA GLN A 319 9.24 0.21 28.64
C GLN A 319 8.24 -0.46 27.67
N VAL A 320 7.33 -1.28 28.25
CA VAL A 320 6.27 -1.94 27.47
C VAL A 320 4.96 -1.18 27.65
N TYR A 321 4.36 -0.80 26.54
CA TYR A 321 3.07 -0.12 26.49
C TYR A 321 2.05 -1.00 25.79
N SER A 322 1.06 -1.46 26.54
CA SER A 322 -0.01 -2.32 26.00
C SER A 322 -0.85 -1.57 24.96
N TYR A 323 -1.52 -2.34 24.10
CA TYR A 323 -2.48 -1.78 23.16
C TYR A 323 -3.51 -0.88 23.87
N GLY A 324 -3.82 0.27 23.31
CA GLY A 324 -4.69 1.29 23.90
C GLY A 324 -4.01 2.24 24.87
N HIS A 325 -2.76 2.00 25.29
CA HIS A 325 -2.01 2.94 26.10
C HIS A 325 -1.63 4.17 25.24
N PRO A 326 -1.77 5.44 25.74
CA PRO A 326 -1.51 6.66 24.97
C PRO A 326 -0.10 6.76 24.36
N LYS A 327 0.89 6.10 24.96
CA LYS A 327 2.26 6.05 24.48
C LYS A 327 2.52 4.93 23.46
N ASN A 328 1.57 3.98 23.28
CA ASN A 328 1.73 2.94 22.25
C ASN A 328 1.55 3.57 20.86
N ILE A 329 2.62 3.58 20.08
CA ILE A 329 2.66 4.23 18.76
C ILE A 329 2.30 3.30 17.60
N LEU A 330 2.10 1.98 17.86
CA LEU A 330 1.90 0.99 16.79
C LEU A 330 0.47 0.96 16.24
N GLY A 331 -0.50 1.50 17.00
CA GLY A 331 -1.91 1.39 16.62
C GLY A 331 -2.43 -0.05 16.72
N GLU A 332 -3.45 -0.38 15.92
CA GLU A 332 -4.17 -1.66 16.03
C GLU A 332 -3.47 -2.83 15.36
N TYR A 333 -2.62 -2.57 14.35
CA TYR A 333 -1.96 -3.62 13.56
C TYR A 333 -0.47 -3.34 13.39
N PHE A 334 0.32 -4.41 13.48
CA PHE A 334 1.75 -4.42 13.20
C PHE A 334 2.10 -5.60 12.27
N ILE A 335 2.89 -5.34 11.25
CA ILE A 335 3.43 -6.31 10.31
C ILE A 335 4.94 -6.28 10.43
N LYS A 336 5.56 -7.34 10.97
CA LYS A 336 7.02 -7.43 11.12
C LYS A 336 7.67 -7.73 9.77
N PHE A 337 8.78 -7.07 9.49
CA PHE A 337 9.64 -7.36 8.36
C PHE A 337 10.89 -8.12 8.81
N LEU A 338 11.22 -9.18 8.09
CA LEU A 338 12.37 -10.04 8.34
C LEU A 338 13.45 -9.78 7.29
N HIS A 339 14.69 -9.70 7.75
CA HIS A 339 15.89 -9.58 6.92
C HIS A 339 17.08 -10.14 7.69
N GLU A 340 18.08 -10.65 6.99
CA GLU A 340 19.27 -11.25 7.63
C GLU A 340 20.10 -10.23 8.42
N THR A 341 20.21 -9.00 7.90
CA THR A 341 21.05 -7.94 8.49
C THR A 341 20.24 -6.90 9.26
N TYR A 342 19.00 -6.61 8.83
CA TYR A 342 18.19 -5.54 9.38
C TYR A 342 17.11 -6.09 10.31
N ALA A 343 17.08 -5.63 11.55
CA ALA A 343 16.10 -6.01 12.55
C ALA A 343 15.28 -4.80 13.02
N GLY A 344 14.08 -5.05 13.55
CA GLY A 344 13.22 -4.00 14.12
C GLY A 344 12.37 -3.22 13.13
N PHE A 345 12.34 -3.65 11.85
CA PHE A 345 11.54 -3.00 10.82
C PHE A 345 10.16 -3.64 10.68
N GLY A 346 9.20 -2.83 10.23
CA GLY A 346 7.83 -3.27 9.98
C GLY A 346 6.94 -2.16 9.46
N ALA A 347 5.67 -2.48 9.28
CA ALA A 347 4.61 -1.50 9.01
C ALA A 347 3.58 -1.52 10.15
N HIS A 348 3.09 -0.34 10.52
CA HIS A 348 2.12 -0.21 11.60
C HIS A 348 1.23 1.03 11.42
N GLY A 349 0.12 1.08 12.15
CA GLY A 349 -0.71 2.27 12.24
C GLY A 349 0.02 3.41 12.97
N THR A 350 -0.54 4.60 12.91
CA THR A 350 -0.01 5.73 13.68
C THR A 350 -1.14 6.55 14.32
N PRO A 351 -1.03 6.91 15.59
CA PRO A 351 -1.91 7.89 16.20
C PRO A 351 -1.59 9.33 15.76
N LEU A 352 -0.50 9.51 14.98
CA LEU A 352 -0.02 10.81 14.51
C LEU A 352 -0.14 10.88 12.97
N PRO A 353 -1.34 11.16 12.42
CA PRO A 353 -1.58 11.16 10.97
C PRO A 353 -0.71 12.16 10.22
N ASP A 354 -0.29 13.23 10.87
CA ASP A 354 0.61 14.24 10.29
C ASP A 354 2.01 13.72 9.96
N THR A 355 2.37 12.52 10.45
CA THR A 355 3.64 11.86 10.12
C THR A 355 3.60 11.09 8.81
N ILE A 356 2.44 10.97 8.16
CA ILE A 356 2.32 10.42 6.81
C ILE A 356 2.93 11.40 5.79
N CYS A 357 3.60 10.86 4.78
CA CYS A 357 4.41 11.60 3.81
C CYS A 357 5.57 12.39 4.46
N THR A 358 6.09 11.90 5.59
CA THR A 358 7.30 12.45 6.23
C THR A 358 8.31 11.36 6.58
N MET A 359 9.57 11.75 6.71
CA MET A 359 10.63 10.93 7.28
C MET A 359 10.74 11.22 8.78
N SER A 360 10.00 10.50 9.61
CA SER A 360 9.87 10.82 11.05
C SER A 360 9.80 9.60 11.97
N SER A 361 9.98 8.37 11.44
CA SER A 361 10.03 7.15 12.25
C SER A 361 11.47 6.72 12.52
N MET A 362 11.64 5.76 13.41
CA MET A 362 12.93 5.09 13.65
C MET A 362 13.29 4.05 12.57
N GLY A 363 12.49 3.98 11.48
CA GLY A 363 12.72 3.06 10.36
C GLY A 363 11.47 2.31 9.91
N CYS A 364 10.45 2.17 10.76
CA CYS A 364 9.19 1.52 10.39
C CYS A 364 8.36 2.37 9.41
N ILE A 365 7.54 1.69 8.63
CA ILE A 365 6.54 2.30 7.75
C ILE A 365 5.31 2.65 8.59
N ARG A 366 4.94 3.94 8.64
CA ARG A 366 3.74 4.44 9.31
C ARG A 366 2.60 4.56 8.32
N MET A 367 1.41 4.12 8.71
CA MET A 367 0.21 4.12 7.89
C MET A 367 -1.00 4.70 8.63
N TYR A 368 -1.97 5.21 7.90
CA TYR A 368 -3.28 5.50 8.47
C TYR A 368 -3.93 4.21 9.01
N ALA A 369 -4.76 4.34 10.05
CA ALA A 369 -5.39 3.18 10.68
C ALA A 369 -6.19 2.28 9.70
N PRO A 370 -7.05 2.81 8.80
CA PRO A 370 -7.74 1.97 7.82
C PRO A 370 -6.80 1.33 6.79
N ASP A 371 -5.69 1.99 6.45
CA ASP A 371 -4.75 1.50 5.45
C ASP A 371 -3.93 0.31 5.99
N ILE A 372 -3.44 0.40 7.24
CA ILE A 372 -2.73 -0.73 7.86
C ILE A 372 -3.67 -1.91 8.12
N GLU A 373 -4.95 -1.67 8.43
CA GLU A 373 -5.94 -2.73 8.56
C GLU A 373 -6.16 -3.47 7.24
N GLU A 374 -6.30 -2.74 6.12
CA GLU A 374 -6.43 -3.34 4.79
C GLU A 374 -5.16 -4.08 4.41
N LEU A 375 -3.98 -3.46 4.60
CA LEU A 375 -2.67 -4.08 4.31
C LEU A 375 -2.45 -5.35 5.15
N TYR A 376 -2.80 -5.33 6.44
CA TYR A 376 -2.71 -6.49 7.33
C TYR A 376 -3.50 -7.68 6.80
N LYS A 377 -4.67 -7.45 6.21
CA LYS A 377 -5.48 -8.51 5.60
C LYS A 377 -4.93 -8.93 4.24
N LEU A 378 -4.46 -7.99 3.43
CA LEU A 378 -4.12 -8.18 2.02
C LEU A 378 -2.72 -8.77 1.81
N LEU A 379 -1.74 -8.45 2.68
CA LEU A 379 -0.33 -8.84 2.54
C LEU A 379 -0.03 -10.08 3.39
N PRO A 380 0.08 -11.29 2.79
CA PRO A 380 0.35 -12.51 3.54
C PRO A 380 1.75 -12.55 4.14
N SER A 381 1.91 -13.30 5.24
CA SER A 381 3.23 -13.68 5.75
C SER A 381 4.00 -14.45 4.68
N GLY A 382 5.30 -14.21 4.56
CA GLY A 382 6.15 -14.75 3.49
C GLY A 382 6.17 -13.91 2.21
N SER A 383 5.30 -12.89 2.06
CA SER A 383 5.36 -11.94 0.95
C SER A 383 6.61 -11.09 1.00
N LYS A 384 7.04 -10.57 -0.15
CA LYS A 384 8.18 -9.65 -0.25
C LYS A 384 7.75 -8.20 -0.04
N VAL A 385 8.59 -7.43 0.63
CA VAL A 385 8.49 -5.98 0.76
C VAL A 385 9.78 -5.37 0.23
N VAL A 386 9.70 -4.75 -0.93
CA VAL A 386 10.85 -4.14 -1.61
C VAL A 386 10.88 -2.65 -1.29
N VAL A 387 11.95 -2.18 -0.69
CA VAL A 387 12.17 -0.75 -0.42
C VAL A 387 13.09 -0.18 -1.50
N ARG A 388 12.64 0.87 -2.18
CA ARG A 388 13.39 1.53 -3.24
C ARG A 388 13.71 2.98 -2.87
N ALA A 389 14.95 3.39 -3.16
CA ALA A 389 15.26 4.79 -3.41
C ALA A 389 15.47 4.92 -4.92
N THR A 390 14.58 5.59 -5.61
CA THR A 390 14.83 5.94 -7.01
C THR A 390 16.05 6.87 -7.02
N GLU A 391 17.15 6.46 -7.66
CA GLU A 391 18.34 7.31 -7.76
C GLU A 391 17.98 8.56 -8.53
N SER A 392 18.33 9.72 -7.97
CA SER A 392 18.35 10.96 -8.76
C SER A 392 19.35 10.77 -9.88
N VAL A 393 18.94 10.91 -11.12
CA VAL A 393 19.86 11.15 -12.22
C VAL A 393 20.64 12.43 -11.86
N ARG A 394 21.93 12.27 -11.55
CA ARG A 394 22.86 13.39 -11.42
C ARG A 394 23.16 13.97 -12.79
#